data_acdc2666649cd83fa3387dfa3a8992a3
#
_entry.id   acdc2666649cd83fa3387dfa3a8992a3
#
_cell.length_a   1.000
_cell.length_b   1.000
_cell.length_c   1.000
_cell.angle_alpha   90.00
_cell.angle_beta   90.00
_cell.angle_gamma   90.00
#
_symmetry.space_group_name_H-M   'P 1'
#
loop_
_entity.id
_entity.type
_entity.pdbx_description
1 polymer ?
#
loop_
_entity_poly.entity_id
_entity_poly.type
_entity_poly.pdbx_seq_one_letter_code
_entity_poly.pdbx_strand_id
1 'polypeptide(L)'
;IVLMNTYYFALMKFNEKKPEQKNWARATEVIFYNQGNRGQHVNISGAAIAKYSKNSEEALRFIEWLTMPKAQKIYANVNFEYPVNPKVKLDGKIMEWGTFKSDSLPISEIAKNSKKAQMIIDQVGW
;
A
#
# COMPACT_ATOMS: atom_id res chain seq x y z
N ILE A 1 13.90 6.54 -12.71
CA ILE A 1 13.34 6.31 -11.35
C ILE A 1 11.90 6.76 -11.38
N VAL A 2 11.00 5.99 -10.79
CA VAL A 2 9.59 6.33 -10.63
C VAL A 2 9.18 6.09 -9.17
N LEU A 3 8.36 6.97 -8.62
CA LEU A 3 7.75 6.81 -7.30
C LEU A 3 6.32 6.27 -7.50
N MET A 4 6.05 5.08 -6.95
CA MET A 4 4.77 4.41 -7.15
C MET A 4 4.44 3.46 -6.00
N ASN A 5 3.20 3.06 -5.88
CA ASN A 5 2.82 2.01 -4.93
C ASN A 5 3.34 0.65 -5.42
N THR A 6 3.79 -0.19 -4.49
CA THR A 6 4.36 -1.52 -4.79
C THR A 6 3.40 -2.44 -5.51
N TYR A 7 2.10 -2.33 -5.26
CA TYR A 7 1.11 -3.17 -5.93
C TYR A 7 1.04 -2.94 -7.45
N TYR A 8 1.34 -1.74 -7.96
CA TYR A 8 1.42 -1.51 -9.40
C TYR A 8 2.58 -2.28 -10.04
N PHE A 9 3.72 -2.32 -9.36
CA PHE A 9 4.83 -3.15 -9.81
C PHE A 9 4.47 -4.63 -9.83
N ALA A 10 3.76 -5.10 -8.79
CA ALA A 10 3.27 -6.46 -8.73
C ALA A 10 2.29 -6.78 -9.87
N LEU A 11 1.32 -5.91 -10.10
CA LEU A 11 0.37 -6.06 -11.20
C LEU A 11 1.09 -6.16 -12.55
N MET A 12 2.15 -5.39 -12.75
CA MET A 12 2.97 -5.48 -13.96
C MET A 12 3.74 -6.81 -14.02
N LYS A 13 4.41 -7.19 -12.93
CA LYS A 13 5.26 -8.39 -12.84
C LYS A 13 4.50 -9.70 -13.00
N PHE A 14 3.29 -9.76 -12.45
CA PHE A 14 2.47 -10.97 -12.42
C PHE A 14 1.31 -10.95 -13.41
N ASN A 15 1.29 -9.99 -14.35
CA ASN A 15 0.24 -9.87 -15.34
C ASN A 15 0.31 -11.02 -16.36
N GLU A 16 -0.70 -11.88 -16.35
CA GLU A 16 -0.77 -13.00 -17.29
C GLU A 16 -1.37 -12.60 -18.63
N LYS A 17 -2.16 -11.51 -18.65
CA LYS A 17 -2.83 -11.03 -19.88
C LYS A 17 -1.93 -10.16 -20.76
N LYS A 18 -0.84 -9.62 -20.20
CA LYS A 18 0.08 -8.70 -20.88
C LYS A 18 1.53 -9.15 -20.63
N PRO A 19 2.01 -10.17 -21.34
CA PRO A 19 3.33 -10.77 -21.10
C PRO A 19 4.48 -9.78 -21.30
N GLU A 20 4.31 -8.75 -22.13
CA GLU A 20 5.30 -7.69 -22.32
C GLU A 20 5.59 -6.92 -21.02
N GLN A 21 4.61 -6.78 -20.13
CA GLN A 21 4.80 -6.12 -18.84
C GLN A 21 5.75 -6.87 -17.91
N LYS A 22 5.82 -8.19 -18.04
CA LYS A 22 6.80 -9.01 -17.31
C LYS A 22 8.23 -8.66 -17.71
N ASN A 23 8.46 -8.34 -18.98
CA ASN A 23 9.79 -7.90 -19.44
C ASN A 23 10.15 -6.53 -18.88
N TRP A 24 9.20 -5.61 -18.79
CA TRP A 24 9.43 -4.31 -18.16
C TRP A 24 9.72 -4.45 -16.66
N ALA A 25 8.98 -5.32 -15.98
CA ALA A 25 9.24 -5.60 -14.56
C ALA A 25 10.63 -6.22 -14.33
N ARG A 26 11.12 -7.06 -15.24
CA ARG A 26 12.48 -7.65 -15.18
C ARG A 26 13.58 -6.60 -15.33
N ALA A 27 13.30 -5.50 -16.03
CA ALA A 27 14.25 -4.40 -16.23
C ALA A 27 14.24 -3.38 -15.09
N THR A 28 13.42 -3.59 -14.07
CA THR A 28 13.23 -2.68 -12.94
C THR A 28 13.31 -3.41 -11.60
N GLU A 29 13.58 -2.68 -10.54
CA GLU A 29 13.69 -3.22 -9.19
C GLU A 29 12.95 -2.31 -8.19
N VAL A 30 12.40 -2.91 -7.13
CA VAL A 30 11.78 -2.19 -6.03
C VAL A 30 12.87 -1.75 -5.05
N ILE A 31 12.97 -0.44 -4.81
CA ILE A 31 13.90 0.13 -3.84
C ILE A 31 13.10 0.76 -2.70
N PHE A 32 13.32 0.25 -1.49
CA PHE A 32 12.81 0.88 -0.28
C PHE A 32 13.80 1.93 0.21
N TYR A 33 13.42 3.20 0.14
CA TYR A 33 14.31 4.31 0.50
C TYR A 33 14.34 4.57 2.02
N ASN A 34 15.26 5.39 2.48
CA ASN A 34 15.43 5.82 3.89
C ASN A 34 15.59 4.68 4.91
N GLN A 35 16.06 3.50 4.50
CA GLN A 35 16.17 2.35 5.39
C GLN A 35 17.21 2.52 6.51
N GLY A 36 18.26 3.29 6.27
CA GLY A 36 19.25 3.68 7.29
C GLY A 36 18.83 4.85 8.17
N ASN A 37 17.65 5.43 7.96
CA ASN A 37 17.17 6.63 8.66
C ASN A 37 15.73 6.40 9.16
N ARG A 38 14.80 7.31 8.85
CA ARG A 38 13.42 7.31 9.35
C ARG A 38 12.55 6.18 8.83
N GLY A 39 12.93 5.54 7.76
CA GLY A 39 12.14 4.53 7.07
C GLY A 39 11.41 5.10 5.85
N GLN A 40 10.75 4.21 5.12
CA GLN A 40 9.98 4.55 3.94
C GLN A 40 8.58 5.04 4.32
N HIS A 41 8.09 6.08 3.64
CA HIS A 41 6.67 6.43 3.67
C HIS A 41 5.81 5.24 3.22
N VAL A 42 4.74 4.98 3.96
CA VAL A 42 3.74 3.97 3.61
C VAL A 42 2.40 4.64 3.31
N ASN A 43 1.81 4.26 2.19
CA ASN A 43 0.43 4.57 1.88
C ASN A 43 -0.47 3.48 2.47
N ILE A 44 -1.67 3.83 2.94
CA ILE A 44 -2.57 2.92 3.64
C ILE A 44 -3.91 2.90 2.91
N SER A 45 -4.38 1.69 2.57
CA SER A 45 -5.76 1.46 2.17
C SER A 45 -6.67 1.54 3.39
N GLY A 46 -7.81 2.18 3.26
CA GLY A 46 -8.74 2.39 4.35
C GLY A 46 -10.19 2.09 3.97
N ALA A 47 -11.01 1.85 4.97
CA ALA A 47 -12.44 1.71 4.83
C ALA A 47 -13.17 2.56 5.89
N ALA A 48 -14.33 3.06 5.55
CA ALA A 48 -15.15 3.87 6.47
C ALA A 48 -16.63 3.55 6.29
N ILE A 49 -17.42 3.76 7.34
CA ILE A 49 -18.86 3.64 7.31
C ILE A 49 -19.46 4.96 6.86
N ALA A 50 -20.29 4.93 5.82
CA ALA A 50 -20.98 6.12 5.36
C ALA A 50 -21.92 6.65 6.45
N LYS A 51 -21.96 7.97 6.65
CA LYS A 51 -22.73 8.64 7.73
C LYS A 51 -24.20 8.19 7.81
N TYR A 52 -24.82 7.92 6.69
CA TYR A 52 -26.24 7.55 6.60
C TYR A 52 -26.45 6.07 6.24
N SER A 53 -25.47 5.22 6.54
CA SER A 53 -25.61 3.77 6.34
C SER A 53 -26.75 3.24 7.21
N LYS A 54 -27.62 2.45 6.60
CA LYS A 54 -28.69 1.73 7.32
C LYS A 54 -28.20 0.43 7.97
N ASN A 55 -27.02 -0.05 7.56
CA ASN A 55 -26.41 -1.31 8.01
C ASN A 55 -25.06 -1.04 8.70
N SER A 56 -25.05 -0.09 9.66
CA SER A 56 -23.80 0.37 10.29
C SER A 56 -23.11 -0.71 11.12
N GLU A 57 -23.89 -1.57 11.78
CA GLU A 57 -23.35 -2.66 12.60
C GLU A 57 -22.68 -3.72 11.74
N GLU A 58 -23.32 -4.13 10.65
CA GLU A 58 -22.76 -5.09 9.70
C GLU A 58 -21.50 -4.52 9.02
N ALA A 59 -21.53 -3.24 8.67
CA ALA A 59 -20.38 -2.53 8.10
C ALA A 59 -19.22 -2.49 9.10
N LEU A 60 -19.47 -2.25 10.37
CA LEU A 60 -18.45 -2.29 11.43
C LEU A 60 -17.84 -3.69 11.54
N ARG A 61 -18.66 -4.74 11.63
CA ARG A 61 -18.18 -6.13 11.66
C ARG A 61 -17.32 -6.48 10.45
N PHE A 62 -17.69 -5.97 9.27
CA PHE A 62 -16.92 -6.16 8.06
C PHE A 62 -15.57 -5.44 8.13
N ILE A 63 -15.52 -4.20 8.61
CA ILE A 63 -14.26 -3.46 8.80
C ILE A 63 -13.35 -4.18 9.81
N GLU A 64 -13.90 -4.67 10.92
CA GLU A 64 -13.15 -5.47 11.88
C GLU A 64 -12.59 -6.74 11.24
N TRP A 65 -13.41 -7.44 10.44
CA TRP A 65 -12.96 -8.63 9.71
C TRP A 65 -11.82 -8.32 8.74
N LEU A 66 -11.81 -7.16 8.09
CA LEU A 66 -10.73 -6.74 7.18
C LEU A 66 -9.36 -6.68 7.88
N THR A 67 -9.31 -6.47 9.19
CA THR A 67 -8.06 -6.46 9.98
C THR A 67 -7.62 -7.86 10.45
N MET A 68 -8.47 -8.86 10.29
CA MET A 68 -8.16 -10.23 10.71
C MET A 68 -7.15 -10.91 9.79
N PRO A 69 -6.37 -11.88 10.28
CA PRO A 69 -5.33 -12.56 9.51
C PRO A 69 -5.81 -13.14 8.18
N LYS A 70 -7.04 -13.68 8.13
CA LYS A 70 -7.60 -14.26 6.91
C LYS A 70 -7.80 -13.22 5.80
N ALA A 71 -8.40 -12.08 6.14
CA ALA A 71 -8.62 -10.98 5.20
C ALA A 71 -7.28 -10.37 4.76
N GLN A 72 -6.37 -10.15 5.69
CA GLN A 72 -5.06 -9.58 5.40
C GLN A 72 -4.22 -10.47 4.46
N LYS A 73 -4.33 -11.79 4.56
CA LYS A 73 -3.73 -12.72 3.60
C LYS A 73 -4.34 -12.62 2.22
N ILE A 74 -5.66 -12.41 2.13
CA ILE A 74 -6.34 -12.20 0.84
C ILE A 74 -5.78 -10.93 0.17
N TYR A 75 -5.70 -9.81 0.90
CA TYR A 75 -5.12 -8.56 0.38
C TYR A 75 -3.68 -8.76 -0.09
N ALA A 76 -2.85 -9.42 0.70
CA ALA A 76 -1.46 -9.68 0.35
C ALA A 76 -1.32 -10.49 -0.95
N ASN A 77 -2.18 -11.49 -1.16
CA ASN A 77 -2.07 -12.40 -2.30
C ASN A 77 -2.80 -11.91 -3.56
N VAL A 78 -3.86 -11.12 -3.41
CA VAL A 78 -4.70 -10.65 -4.52
C VAL A 78 -4.34 -9.23 -4.94
N ASN A 79 -4.18 -8.33 -3.97
CA ASN A 79 -3.87 -6.92 -4.23
C ASN A 79 -2.39 -6.60 -4.07
N PHE A 80 -1.57 -7.56 -3.60
CA PHE A 80 -0.14 -7.35 -3.36
C PHE A 80 0.15 -6.21 -2.36
N GLU A 81 -0.70 -6.08 -1.35
CA GLU A 81 -0.56 -5.11 -0.27
C GLU A 81 0.09 -5.75 0.96
N TYR A 82 1.00 -5.03 1.61
CA TYR A 82 1.57 -5.50 2.87
C TYR A 82 0.51 -5.51 3.97
N PRO A 83 0.41 -6.61 4.77
CA PRO A 83 -0.54 -6.68 5.87
C PRO A 83 -0.28 -5.59 6.91
N VAL A 84 -1.33 -4.94 7.39
CA VAL A 84 -1.25 -4.01 8.53
C VAL A 84 -1.27 -4.76 9.88
N ASN A 85 -1.74 -6.00 9.90
CA ASN A 85 -1.73 -6.82 11.10
C ASN A 85 -0.36 -7.49 11.27
N PRO A 86 0.42 -7.15 12.33
CA PRO A 86 1.78 -7.64 12.51
C PRO A 86 1.87 -9.16 12.78
N LYS A 87 0.74 -9.80 13.12
CA LYS A 87 0.66 -11.25 13.31
C LYS A 87 0.57 -12.02 12.00
N VAL A 88 0.32 -11.34 10.89
CA VAL A 88 0.26 -11.96 9.57
C VAL A 88 1.65 -12.02 8.98
N LYS A 89 2.17 -13.22 8.83
CA LYS A 89 3.43 -13.42 8.12
C LYS A 89 3.23 -13.14 6.64
N LEU A 90 4.19 -12.45 6.05
CA LEU A 90 4.28 -12.32 4.60
C LEU A 90 4.43 -13.70 3.98
N ASP A 91 3.65 -13.98 2.98
CA ASP A 91 3.76 -15.15 2.13
C ASP A 91 3.48 -14.78 0.67
N GLY A 92 3.69 -15.75 -0.23
CA GLY A 92 3.41 -15.55 -1.64
C GLY A 92 4.33 -14.53 -2.34
N LYS A 93 3.76 -13.86 -3.33
CA LYS A 93 4.52 -13.06 -4.30
C LYS A 93 5.17 -11.81 -3.73
N ILE A 94 4.60 -11.21 -2.68
CA ILE A 94 5.16 -9.99 -2.07
C ILE A 94 6.41 -10.26 -1.24
N MET A 95 6.66 -11.51 -0.84
CA MET A 95 7.89 -11.87 -0.13
C MET A 95 9.16 -11.61 -0.94
N GLU A 96 9.06 -11.58 -2.25
CA GLU A 96 10.21 -11.33 -3.12
C GLU A 96 10.86 -9.95 -2.87
N TRP A 97 10.08 -8.99 -2.34
CA TRP A 97 10.61 -7.65 -2.03
C TRP A 97 11.11 -7.52 -0.60
N GLY A 98 10.90 -8.56 0.21
CA GLY A 98 11.35 -8.59 1.60
C GLY A 98 10.55 -7.68 2.53
N THR A 99 11.17 -7.38 3.64
CA THR A 99 10.64 -6.45 4.65
C THR A 99 11.35 -5.10 4.56
N PHE A 100 10.71 -4.07 5.03
CA PHE A 100 11.26 -2.73 5.07
C PHE A 100 10.91 -2.03 6.38
N LYS A 101 11.72 -1.06 6.75
CA LYS A 101 11.42 -0.13 7.84
C LYS A 101 10.44 0.92 7.33
N SER A 102 9.24 0.96 7.92
CA SER A 102 8.25 2.00 7.64
C SER A 102 8.56 3.27 8.43
N ASP A 103 8.22 4.43 7.84
CA ASP A 103 8.22 5.71 8.56
C ASP A 103 7.12 5.69 9.63
N SER A 104 7.44 6.21 10.81
CA SER A 104 6.51 6.32 11.93
C SER A 104 5.70 7.62 11.94
N LEU A 105 5.82 8.46 10.89
CA LEU A 105 5.08 9.72 10.80
C LEU A 105 3.57 9.44 10.75
N PRO A 106 2.78 9.97 11.71
CA PRO A 106 1.35 9.75 11.72
C PRO A 106 0.66 10.31 10.47
N ILE A 107 -0.35 9.61 9.95
CA ILE A 107 -1.14 10.05 8.79
C ILE A 107 -1.79 11.42 9.05
N SER A 108 -2.18 11.70 10.31
CA SER A 108 -2.70 13.00 10.71
C SER A 108 -1.72 14.15 10.46
N GLU A 109 -0.42 13.92 10.65
CA GLU A 109 0.61 14.93 10.35
C GLU A 109 0.80 15.13 8.85
N ILE A 110 0.69 14.06 8.07
CA ILE A 110 0.69 14.14 6.61
C ILE A 110 -0.52 14.94 6.13
N ALA A 111 -1.71 14.65 6.67
CA ALA A 111 -2.94 15.35 6.32
C ALA A 111 -2.88 16.86 6.60
N LYS A 112 -2.27 17.30 7.69
CA LYS A 112 -2.07 18.73 8.00
C LYS A 112 -1.26 19.47 6.93
N ASN A 113 -0.36 18.77 6.26
CA ASN A 113 0.52 19.35 5.25
C ASN A 113 -0.02 19.19 3.81
N SER A 114 -1.14 18.51 3.60
CA SER A 114 -1.64 18.17 2.26
C SER A 114 -1.88 19.40 1.37
N LYS A 115 -2.45 20.48 1.91
CA LYS A 115 -2.66 21.74 1.16
C LYS A 115 -1.34 22.36 0.70
N LYS A 116 -0.34 22.41 1.57
CA LYS A 116 0.97 22.96 1.24
C LYS A 116 1.70 22.08 0.22
N ALA A 117 1.59 20.76 0.38
CA ALA A 117 2.16 19.80 -0.56
C ALA A 117 1.54 19.97 -1.96
N GLN A 118 0.21 20.12 -2.06
CA GLN A 118 -0.45 20.35 -3.33
C GLN A 118 0.03 21.65 -4.01
N MET A 119 0.15 22.73 -3.25
CA MET A 119 0.68 23.98 -3.80
C MET A 119 2.11 23.85 -4.36
N ILE A 120 2.96 23.06 -3.70
CA ILE A 120 4.32 22.80 -4.19
C ILE A 120 4.28 21.95 -5.47
N ILE A 121 3.44 20.91 -5.50
CA ILE A 121 3.22 20.08 -6.68
C ILE A 121 2.81 20.93 -7.89
N ASP A 122 1.84 21.82 -7.69
CA ASP A 122 1.36 22.73 -8.74
C ASP A 122 2.45 23.70 -9.22
N GLN A 123 3.28 24.22 -8.30
CA GLN A 123 4.39 25.12 -8.62
C GLN A 123 5.48 24.48 -9.46
N VAL A 124 5.80 23.20 -9.21
CA VAL A 124 6.89 22.50 -9.91
C VAL A 124 6.40 21.75 -11.15
N GLY A 125 5.10 21.76 -11.41
CA GLY A 125 4.50 21.11 -12.58
C GLY A 125 4.57 19.58 -12.54
N TRP A 126 4.48 19.02 -11.35
CA TRP A 126 4.53 17.56 -11.13
C TRP A 126 3.23 16.90 -11.51
#